data_4725ff15ffa95c4d0e11eb7ff3e31ffd
#
_entry.id   4725ff15ffa95c4d0e11eb7ff3e31ffd
#
_cell.length_a   1.000
_cell.length_b   1.000
_cell.length_c   1.000
_cell.angle_alpha   90.00
_cell.angle_beta   90.00
_cell.angle_gamma   90.00
#
_symmetry.space_group_name_H-M   'P 1'
#
loop_
_entity.id
_entity.type
_entity.pdbx_description
1 polymer ?
#
loop_
_entity_poly.entity_id
_entity_poly.type
_entity_poly.pdbx_seq_one_letter_code
_entity_poly.pdbx_strand_id
1 'polypeptide(L)'
;MTLSTSADARRIPTLSRIVERVGIHNLSLILALVVLLVIFGALRGDVFFSTRNILNIGMGVAILGVLAISQTAVIVSGGLDISVGSIVGLSTVATAMAIQATDAAGLGIVAGLGVGALAGLVNGLLITYGRINAVIVTLGTMAIFRGVAFILSNGQSISIFNDAFRWIGIGRVMGLPAPIWILILVAIAFYVFMHKSIKGRNLYAIGGNPVVARLSGMNLTAYRVSMYILSGFVAGIAGILLAARTGSGQPISGSQGLELEAITAAFLGGCAMQGGKGTVVGALLGVAIIGILNNGMILTSVPTFYQMLAKGTLLILAVFLAEYRLNKS
;
A
#
# COMPACT_ATOMS: atom_id res chain seq x y z
N MET A 1 -19.67 50.38 -41.57
CA MET A 1 -19.22 48.98 -41.70
C MET A 1 -18.61 48.56 -40.36
N THR A 2 -19.47 48.08 -39.47
CA THR A 2 -19.13 47.79 -38.08
C THR A 2 -18.83 46.29 -37.95
N LEU A 3 -17.60 45.94 -37.68
CA LEU A 3 -17.19 44.55 -37.36
C LEU A 3 -17.50 44.29 -35.87
N SER A 4 -18.54 43.53 -35.63
CA SER A 4 -18.86 42.99 -34.31
C SER A 4 -17.99 41.72 -34.11
N THR A 5 -16.94 41.82 -33.33
CA THR A 5 -16.22 40.65 -32.80
C THR A 5 -16.99 40.08 -31.61
N SER A 6 -17.84 39.10 -31.86
CA SER A 6 -18.46 38.30 -30.80
C SER A 6 -17.37 37.29 -30.30
N ALA A 7 -16.71 37.63 -29.22
CA ALA A 7 -15.91 36.67 -28.43
C ALA A 7 -16.88 35.72 -27.72
N ASP A 8 -17.28 34.67 -28.40
CA ASP A 8 -18.04 33.56 -27.82
C ASP A 8 -17.06 32.71 -26.96
N ALA A 9 -16.82 33.19 -25.74
CA ALA A 9 -16.08 32.44 -24.71
C ALA A 9 -16.93 31.23 -24.32
N ARG A 10 -16.77 30.12 -25.03
CA ARG A 10 -17.36 28.81 -24.68
C ARG A 10 -17.06 28.55 -23.21
N ARG A 11 -18.06 28.76 -22.34
CA ARG A 11 -18.04 28.34 -20.94
C ARG A 11 -17.92 26.83 -20.95
N ILE A 12 -16.71 26.31 -20.75
CA ILE A 12 -16.48 24.88 -20.53
C ILE A 12 -17.37 24.49 -19.33
N PRO A 13 -18.31 23.55 -19.47
CA PRO A 13 -19.19 23.17 -18.37
C PRO A 13 -18.36 22.74 -17.17
N THR A 14 -18.84 23.02 -15.98
CA THR A 14 -18.13 22.74 -14.70
C THR A 14 -17.67 21.29 -14.60
N LEU A 15 -18.41 20.38 -15.22
CA LEU A 15 -18.09 18.94 -15.27
C LEU A 15 -16.80 18.66 -16.05
N SER A 16 -16.57 19.33 -17.20
CA SER A 16 -15.33 19.13 -17.98
C SER A 16 -14.09 19.62 -17.24
N ARG A 17 -14.21 20.70 -16.47
CA ARG A 17 -13.12 21.18 -15.61
C ARG A 17 -12.77 20.23 -14.46
N ILE A 18 -13.78 19.56 -13.89
CA ILE A 18 -13.57 18.53 -12.86
C ILE A 18 -12.87 17.33 -13.48
N VAL A 19 -13.32 16.86 -14.64
CA VAL A 19 -12.73 15.74 -15.37
C VAL A 19 -11.28 16.04 -15.76
N GLU A 20 -10.97 17.24 -16.22
CA GLU A 20 -9.60 17.66 -16.55
C GLU A 20 -8.68 17.72 -15.33
N ARG A 21 -9.17 18.16 -14.17
CA ARG A 21 -8.37 18.29 -12.95
C ARG A 21 -8.17 16.97 -12.19
N VAL A 22 -9.20 16.15 -12.11
CA VAL A 22 -9.20 14.90 -11.33
C VAL A 22 -8.73 13.71 -12.17
N GLY A 23 -8.93 13.77 -13.48
CA GLY A 23 -8.72 12.67 -14.41
C GLY A 23 -9.87 11.66 -14.41
N ILE A 24 -10.22 11.16 -15.58
CA ILE A 24 -11.33 10.19 -15.78
C ILE A 24 -11.15 8.96 -14.89
N HIS A 25 -9.90 8.52 -14.72
CA HIS A 25 -9.59 7.34 -13.89
C HIS A 25 -9.94 7.54 -12.43
N ASN A 26 -9.47 8.62 -11.80
CA ASN A 26 -9.80 8.90 -10.39
C ASN A 26 -11.30 9.11 -10.18
N LEU A 27 -11.98 9.71 -11.16
CA LEU A 27 -13.43 9.87 -11.11
C LEU A 27 -14.17 8.52 -11.11
N SER A 28 -13.72 7.55 -11.91
CA SER A 28 -14.28 6.19 -11.91
C SER A 28 -14.08 5.46 -10.58
N LEU A 29 -12.93 5.67 -9.92
CA LEU A 29 -12.66 5.12 -8.59
C LEU A 29 -13.53 5.76 -7.52
N ILE A 30 -13.71 7.09 -7.58
CA ILE A 30 -14.60 7.81 -6.66
C ILE A 30 -16.04 7.31 -6.84
N LEU A 31 -16.50 7.12 -8.08
CA LEU A 31 -17.83 6.56 -8.35
C LEU A 31 -17.98 5.15 -7.77
N ALA A 32 -16.98 4.27 -7.96
CA ALA A 32 -16.97 2.92 -7.39
C ALA A 32 -17.03 2.97 -5.85
N LEU A 33 -16.30 3.89 -5.24
CA LEU A 33 -16.32 4.11 -3.80
C LEU A 33 -17.68 4.56 -3.30
N VAL A 34 -18.31 5.52 -3.99
CA VAL A 34 -19.68 5.98 -3.67
C VAL A 34 -20.69 4.83 -3.79
N VAL A 35 -20.59 4.02 -4.85
CA VAL A 35 -21.47 2.85 -5.03
C VAL A 35 -21.33 1.87 -3.87
N LEU A 36 -20.10 1.56 -3.41
CA LEU A 36 -19.89 0.69 -2.26
C LEU A 36 -20.44 1.29 -0.96
N LEU A 37 -20.26 2.60 -0.74
CA LEU A 37 -20.83 3.31 0.40
C LEU A 37 -22.37 3.25 0.42
N VAL A 38 -23.00 3.40 -0.74
CA VAL A 38 -24.47 3.29 -0.89
C VAL A 38 -24.92 1.85 -0.63
N ILE A 39 -24.27 0.86 -1.21
CA ILE A 39 -24.64 -0.55 -1.03
C ILE A 39 -24.56 -0.95 0.45
N PHE A 40 -23.40 -0.76 1.11
CA PHE A 40 -23.22 -1.16 2.50
C PHE A 40 -23.99 -0.25 3.47
N GLY A 41 -24.19 1.03 3.12
CA GLY A 41 -25.06 1.94 3.85
C GLY A 41 -26.54 1.52 3.79
N ALA A 42 -27.02 1.01 2.67
CA ALA A 42 -28.37 0.47 2.55
C ALA A 42 -28.57 -0.86 3.28
N LEU A 43 -27.52 -1.72 3.29
CA LEU A 43 -27.58 -3.04 3.93
C LEU A 43 -27.44 -2.98 5.47
N ARG A 44 -26.60 -2.08 5.99
CA ARG A 44 -26.21 -2.02 7.42
C ARG A 44 -25.92 -0.60 7.88
N GLY A 45 -26.71 0.39 7.44
CA GLY A 45 -26.44 1.82 7.64
C GLY A 45 -26.32 2.24 9.11
N ASP A 46 -27.07 1.61 9.99
CA ASP A 46 -27.04 1.80 11.44
C ASP A 46 -25.67 1.54 12.06
N VAL A 47 -24.97 0.48 11.60
CA VAL A 47 -23.65 0.09 12.07
C VAL A 47 -22.56 0.65 11.16
N PHE A 48 -22.79 0.64 9.84
CA PHE A 48 -21.79 0.98 8.84
C PHE A 48 -21.29 2.43 9.00
N PHE A 49 -22.19 3.40 9.21
CA PHE A 49 -21.85 4.81 9.44
C PHE A 49 -21.55 5.17 10.89
N SER A 50 -21.55 4.19 11.81
CA SER A 50 -21.20 4.48 13.20
C SER A 50 -19.75 4.96 13.30
N THR A 51 -19.48 5.91 14.21
CA THR A 51 -18.13 6.43 14.48
C THR A 51 -17.13 5.32 14.76
N ARG A 52 -17.54 4.29 15.52
CA ARG A 52 -16.70 3.14 15.82
C ARG A 52 -16.27 2.40 14.56
N ASN A 53 -17.20 2.16 13.63
CA ASN A 53 -16.91 1.44 12.40
C ASN A 53 -16.05 2.28 11.45
N ILE A 54 -16.32 3.57 11.30
CA ILE A 54 -15.50 4.48 10.48
C ILE A 54 -14.05 4.49 10.98
N LEU A 55 -13.83 4.56 12.28
CA LEU A 55 -12.48 4.49 12.86
C LEU A 55 -11.82 3.12 12.62
N ASN A 56 -12.58 2.03 12.69
CA ASN A 56 -12.08 0.69 12.38
C ASN A 56 -11.68 0.53 10.91
N ILE A 57 -12.49 1.06 9.99
CA ILE A 57 -12.12 1.14 8.56
C ILE A 57 -10.82 1.92 8.42
N GLY A 58 -10.73 3.11 9.04
CA GLY A 58 -9.54 3.95 9.00
C GLY A 58 -8.26 3.25 9.47
N MET A 59 -8.35 2.46 10.56
CA MET A 59 -7.21 1.69 11.06
C MET A 59 -6.79 0.56 10.12
N GLY A 60 -7.74 -0.14 9.49
CA GLY A 60 -7.44 -1.16 8.48
C GLY A 60 -6.83 -0.56 7.21
N VAL A 61 -7.45 0.52 6.73
CA VAL A 61 -6.96 1.31 5.59
C VAL A 61 -5.57 1.89 5.85
N ALA A 62 -5.23 2.26 7.11
CA ALA A 62 -3.92 2.81 7.43
C ALA A 62 -2.79 1.79 7.18
N ILE A 63 -2.93 0.56 7.65
CA ILE A 63 -1.91 -0.49 7.47
C ILE A 63 -1.77 -0.85 5.99
N LEU A 64 -2.89 -1.12 5.32
CA LEU A 64 -2.92 -1.44 3.90
C LEU A 64 -2.41 -0.27 3.03
N GLY A 65 -2.77 0.97 3.39
CA GLY A 65 -2.40 2.17 2.66
C GLY A 65 -0.89 2.44 2.67
N VAL A 66 -0.26 2.25 3.82
CA VAL A 66 1.21 2.34 3.94
C VAL A 66 1.89 1.38 2.98
N LEU A 67 1.42 0.12 2.89
CA LEU A 67 1.96 -0.88 1.96
C LEU A 67 1.65 -0.53 0.50
N ALA A 68 0.42 -0.16 0.18
CA ALA A 68 0.00 0.14 -1.19
C ALA A 68 0.75 1.34 -1.79
N ILE A 69 1.03 2.37 -0.99
CA ILE A 69 1.85 3.52 -1.40
C ILE A 69 3.27 3.05 -1.75
N SER A 70 3.86 2.20 -0.93
CA SER A 70 5.19 1.64 -1.19
C SER A 70 5.18 0.76 -2.45
N GLN A 71 4.19 -0.12 -2.60
CA GLN A 71 4.02 -0.94 -3.79
C GLN A 71 3.86 -0.08 -5.05
N THR A 72 3.15 1.05 -4.96
CA THR A 72 3.05 2.00 -6.08
C THR A 72 4.43 2.48 -6.54
N ALA A 73 5.32 2.84 -5.61
CA ALA A 73 6.68 3.28 -5.98
C ALA A 73 7.51 2.15 -6.60
N VAL A 74 7.40 0.92 -6.07
CA VAL A 74 8.07 -0.27 -6.62
C VAL A 74 7.54 -0.56 -8.02
N ILE A 75 6.22 -0.60 -8.22
CA ILE A 75 5.58 -0.88 -9.52
C ILE A 75 5.94 0.21 -10.53
N VAL A 76 5.86 1.48 -10.15
CA VAL A 76 6.26 2.60 -11.02
C VAL A 76 7.71 2.47 -11.48
N SER A 77 8.62 1.93 -10.65
CA SER A 77 10.01 1.67 -11.05
C SER A 77 10.20 0.44 -11.94
N GLY A 78 9.14 -0.29 -12.29
CA GLY A 78 9.16 -1.52 -13.08
C GLY A 78 9.48 -2.77 -12.25
N GLY A 79 9.32 -2.71 -10.92
CA GLY A 79 9.45 -3.83 -9.99
C GLY A 79 8.10 -4.36 -9.49
N LEU A 80 8.15 -5.48 -8.77
CA LEU A 80 7.02 -6.00 -8.00
C LEU A 80 7.57 -6.69 -6.75
N ASP A 81 7.00 -6.42 -5.58
CA ASP A 81 7.42 -7.02 -4.32
C ASP A 81 6.25 -7.77 -3.66
N ILE A 82 6.22 -9.09 -3.88
CA ILE A 82 5.19 -9.96 -3.31
C ILE A 82 5.55 -10.35 -1.86
N SER A 83 6.78 -10.12 -1.42
CA SER A 83 7.23 -10.53 -0.09
C SER A 83 6.76 -9.61 1.04
N VAL A 84 6.19 -8.44 0.74
CA VAL A 84 5.85 -7.40 1.74
C VAL A 84 4.96 -7.93 2.87
N GLY A 85 4.01 -8.82 2.60
CA GLY A 85 3.17 -9.41 3.65
C GLY A 85 3.96 -10.27 4.63
N SER A 86 4.94 -11.06 4.14
CA SER A 86 5.82 -11.85 5.00
C SER A 86 6.82 -10.97 5.74
N ILE A 87 7.29 -9.88 5.14
CA ILE A 87 8.12 -8.87 5.83
C ILE A 87 7.33 -8.20 6.96
N VAL A 88 6.05 -7.87 6.74
CA VAL A 88 5.16 -7.39 7.82
C VAL A 88 5.13 -8.39 8.96
N GLY A 89 4.84 -9.67 8.69
CA GLY A 89 4.81 -10.72 9.71
C GLY A 89 6.12 -10.85 10.47
N LEU A 90 7.25 -10.91 9.75
CA LEU A 90 8.58 -10.99 10.34
C LEU A 90 8.90 -9.76 11.20
N SER A 91 8.53 -8.56 10.74
CA SER A 91 8.71 -7.32 11.50
C SER A 91 7.86 -7.28 12.76
N THR A 92 6.62 -7.84 12.76
CA THR A 92 5.82 -7.95 13.99
C THR A 92 6.51 -8.81 15.04
N VAL A 93 7.07 -9.96 14.61
CA VAL A 93 7.79 -10.89 15.48
C VAL A 93 9.06 -10.25 16.03
N ALA A 94 9.88 -9.64 15.17
CA ALA A 94 11.11 -8.97 15.60
C ALA A 94 10.84 -7.82 16.60
N THR A 95 9.82 -7.03 16.35
CA THR A 95 9.36 -5.95 17.25
C THR A 95 8.96 -6.52 18.61
N ALA A 96 8.13 -7.58 18.62
CA ALA A 96 7.66 -8.18 19.85
C ALA A 96 8.79 -8.81 20.67
N MET A 97 9.70 -9.55 20.04
CA MET A 97 10.88 -10.13 20.69
C MET A 97 11.78 -9.06 21.31
N ALA A 98 12.04 -7.97 20.58
CA ALA A 98 12.88 -6.89 21.10
C ALA A 98 12.22 -6.19 22.31
N ILE A 99 10.91 -5.95 22.28
CA ILE A 99 10.18 -5.36 23.41
C ILE A 99 10.16 -6.34 24.59
N GLN A 100 9.91 -7.62 24.34
CA GLN A 100 9.87 -8.63 25.40
C GLN A 100 11.24 -8.78 26.12
N ALA A 101 12.34 -8.64 25.37
CA ALA A 101 13.68 -8.74 25.94
C ALA A 101 14.14 -7.47 26.69
N THR A 102 13.61 -6.28 26.36
CA THR A 102 14.17 -5.00 26.83
C THR A 102 13.15 -4.10 27.52
N ASP A 103 11.87 -4.40 27.43
CA ASP A 103 10.72 -3.54 27.78
C ASP A 103 10.78 -2.13 27.14
N ALA A 104 11.55 -1.95 26.09
CA ALA A 104 11.75 -0.67 25.43
C ALA A 104 11.02 -0.60 24.09
N ALA A 105 9.94 0.19 24.01
CA ALA A 105 9.17 0.43 22.78
C ALA A 105 10.05 0.88 21.62
N GLY A 106 11.01 1.78 21.89
CA GLY A 106 11.93 2.32 20.88
C GLY A 106 12.82 1.24 20.24
N LEU A 107 13.33 0.31 21.03
CA LEU A 107 14.14 -0.82 20.51
C LEU A 107 13.29 -1.78 19.67
N GLY A 108 12.04 -2.01 20.07
CA GLY A 108 11.11 -2.78 19.24
C GLY A 108 10.85 -2.13 17.88
N ILE A 109 10.63 -0.81 17.85
CA ILE A 109 10.46 -0.07 16.60
C ILE A 109 11.71 -0.19 15.71
N VAL A 110 12.90 0.04 16.27
CA VAL A 110 14.16 -0.08 15.52
C VAL A 110 14.36 -1.49 14.98
N ALA A 111 14.06 -2.53 15.77
CA ALA A 111 14.16 -3.93 15.35
C ALA A 111 13.20 -4.22 14.18
N GLY A 112 11.93 -3.82 14.27
CA GLY A 112 10.94 -4.03 13.21
C GLY A 112 11.31 -3.31 11.90
N LEU A 113 11.73 -2.04 11.97
CA LEU A 113 12.19 -1.27 10.82
C LEU A 113 13.47 -1.85 10.22
N GLY A 114 14.44 -2.22 11.07
CA GLY A 114 15.71 -2.79 10.67
C GLY A 114 15.55 -4.11 9.93
N VAL A 115 14.74 -5.01 10.48
CA VAL A 115 14.44 -6.30 9.84
C VAL A 115 13.73 -6.11 8.51
N GLY A 116 12.74 -5.18 8.45
CA GLY A 116 12.06 -4.84 7.20
C GLY A 116 13.04 -4.32 6.14
N ALA A 117 13.89 -3.36 6.50
CA ALA A 117 14.88 -2.79 5.58
C ALA A 117 15.92 -3.83 5.10
N LEU A 118 16.39 -4.72 5.99
CA LEU A 118 17.29 -5.82 5.66
C LEU A 118 16.65 -6.83 4.71
N ALA A 119 15.38 -7.19 4.93
CA ALA A 119 14.65 -8.06 4.03
C ALA A 119 14.51 -7.42 2.63
N GLY A 120 14.17 -6.13 2.58
CA GLY A 120 14.16 -5.37 1.32
C GLY A 120 15.53 -5.30 0.65
N LEU A 121 16.61 -5.13 1.41
CA LEU A 121 17.98 -5.16 0.90
C LEU A 121 18.30 -6.53 0.25
N VAL A 122 17.96 -7.63 0.91
CA VAL A 122 18.13 -8.99 0.36
C VAL A 122 17.40 -9.11 -0.99
N ASN A 123 16.13 -8.70 -1.07
CA ASN A 123 15.38 -8.69 -2.33
C ASN A 123 16.08 -7.85 -3.40
N GLY A 124 16.45 -6.62 -3.06
CA GLY A 124 17.11 -5.69 -3.98
C GLY A 124 18.43 -6.24 -4.53
N LEU A 125 19.24 -6.88 -3.69
CA LEU A 125 20.50 -7.49 -4.09
C LEU A 125 20.30 -8.71 -5.01
N LEU A 126 19.40 -9.63 -4.64
CA LEU A 126 19.09 -10.83 -5.43
C LEU A 126 18.55 -10.47 -6.82
N ILE A 127 17.64 -9.49 -6.90
CA ILE A 127 17.05 -9.04 -8.16
C ILE A 127 18.11 -8.34 -9.02
N THR A 128 18.93 -7.50 -8.43
CA THR A 128 19.82 -6.61 -9.19
C THR A 128 21.13 -7.28 -9.57
N TYR A 129 21.82 -7.89 -8.61
CA TYR A 129 23.12 -8.55 -8.83
C TYR A 129 22.95 -10.01 -9.24
N GLY A 130 21.95 -10.71 -8.69
CA GLY A 130 21.58 -12.06 -9.13
C GLY A 130 20.93 -12.09 -10.51
N ARG A 131 20.44 -10.92 -11.01
CA ARG A 131 19.74 -10.79 -12.30
C ARG A 131 18.52 -11.71 -12.41
N ILE A 132 17.90 -12.02 -11.26
CA ILE A 132 16.73 -12.88 -11.17
C ILE A 132 15.47 -12.03 -11.34
N ASN A 133 14.43 -12.57 -11.95
CA ASN A 133 13.15 -11.88 -12.08
C ASN A 133 12.58 -11.52 -10.71
N ALA A 134 12.08 -10.30 -10.56
CA ALA A 134 11.57 -9.75 -9.30
C ALA A 134 10.45 -10.61 -8.68
N VAL A 135 9.52 -11.11 -9.51
CA VAL A 135 8.41 -11.95 -9.05
C VAL A 135 8.94 -13.27 -8.46
N ILE A 136 9.93 -13.89 -9.12
CA ILE A 136 10.51 -15.17 -8.65
C ILE A 136 11.24 -14.96 -7.31
N VAL A 137 12.06 -13.89 -7.23
CA VAL A 137 12.79 -13.57 -5.99
C VAL A 137 11.82 -13.31 -4.86
N THR A 138 10.84 -12.42 -5.06
CA THR A 138 9.94 -12.00 -3.99
C THR A 138 8.95 -13.09 -3.58
N LEU A 139 8.57 -14.00 -4.47
CA LEU A 139 7.84 -15.23 -4.10
C LEU A 139 8.69 -16.17 -3.26
N GLY A 140 9.96 -16.40 -3.65
CA GLY A 140 10.88 -17.23 -2.89
C GLY A 140 11.18 -16.63 -1.51
N THR A 141 11.50 -15.34 -1.44
CA THR A 141 11.78 -14.66 -0.18
C THR A 141 10.53 -14.49 0.69
N MET A 142 9.34 -14.41 0.12
CA MET A 142 8.09 -14.47 0.86
C MET A 142 8.00 -15.76 1.69
N ALA A 143 8.33 -16.91 1.11
CA ALA A 143 8.34 -18.18 1.83
C ALA A 143 9.46 -18.20 2.89
N ILE A 144 10.66 -17.72 2.55
CA ILE A 144 11.81 -17.66 3.47
C ILE A 144 11.49 -16.76 4.66
N PHE A 145 11.06 -15.52 4.46
CA PHE A 145 10.78 -14.58 5.55
C PHE A 145 9.63 -15.06 6.43
N ARG A 146 8.62 -15.69 5.85
CA ARG A 146 7.54 -16.33 6.61
C ARG A 146 8.06 -17.48 7.45
N GLY A 147 8.90 -18.34 6.88
CA GLY A 147 9.57 -19.42 7.60
C GLY A 147 10.44 -18.93 8.76
N VAL A 148 11.24 -17.89 8.54
CA VAL A 148 12.03 -17.25 9.59
C VAL A 148 11.14 -16.70 10.71
N ALA A 149 10.01 -16.04 10.36
CA ALA A 149 9.06 -15.54 11.36
C ALA A 149 8.49 -16.68 12.22
N PHE A 150 8.16 -17.83 11.61
CA PHE A 150 7.68 -19.01 12.34
C PHE A 150 8.77 -19.63 13.23
N ILE A 151 10.01 -19.73 12.75
CA ILE A 151 11.13 -20.25 13.55
C ILE A 151 11.37 -19.36 14.77
N LEU A 152 11.46 -18.04 14.58
CA LEU A 152 11.72 -17.10 15.67
C LEU A 152 10.60 -17.05 16.71
N SER A 153 9.35 -17.24 16.30
CA SER A 153 8.20 -17.22 17.20
C SER A 153 7.79 -18.61 17.74
N ASN A 154 8.49 -19.67 17.33
CA ASN A 154 8.06 -21.07 17.55
C ASN A 154 6.62 -21.32 17.08
N GLY A 155 6.19 -20.63 16.01
CA GLY A 155 4.84 -20.74 15.46
C GLY A 155 3.75 -20.06 16.29
N GLN A 156 4.10 -19.38 17.39
CA GLN A 156 3.17 -18.79 18.32
C GLN A 156 3.13 -17.26 18.23
N SER A 157 2.07 -16.68 18.81
CA SER A 157 1.96 -15.24 18.98
C SER A 157 2.78 -14.79 20.19
N ILE A 158 3.59 -13.76 20.05
CA ILE A 158 4.41 -13.16 21.11
C ILE A 158 3.68 -11.93 21.65
N SER A 159 3.17 -12.00 22.88
CA SER A 159 2.43 -10.90 23.50
C SER A 159 3.32 -9.70 23.81
N ILE A 160 2.77 -8.49 23.64
CA ILE A 160 3.44 -7.22 23.95
C ILE A 160 2.65 -6.52 25.07
N PHE A 161 3.27 -6.35 26.23
CA PHE A 161 2.65 -5.72 27.42
C PHE A 161 3.13 -4.28 27.65
N ASN A 162 3.78 -3.65 26.66
CA ASN A 162 4.28 -2.28 26.76
C ASN A 162 3.21 -1.28 26.30
N ASP A 163 2.67 -0.48 27.21
CA ASP A 163 1.57 0.45 26.93
C ASP A 163 1.99 1.60 26.00
N ALA A 164 3.24 2.08 26.10
CA ALA A 164 3.77 3.10 25.22
C ALA A 164 3.83 2.63 23.77
N PHE A 165 4.18 1.36 23.54
CA PHE A 165 4.15 0.76 22.22
C PHE A 165 2.71 0.56 21.71
N ARG A 166 1.82 0.02 22.54
CA ARG A 166 0.42 -0.21 22.18
C ARG A 166 -0.30 1.08 21.81
N TRP A 167 0.09 2.20 22.42
CA TRP A 167 -0.48 3.51 22.07
C TRP A 167 -0.31 3.86 20.58
N ILE A 168 0.76 3.42 19.94
CA ILE A 168 1.00 3.63 18.49
C ILE A 168 -0.10 2.98 17.64
N GLY A 169 -0.67 1.86 18.10
CA GLY A 169 -1.71 1.11 17.38
C GLY A 169 -3.14 1.52 17.69
N ILE A 170 -3.42 1.92 18.96
CA ILE A 170 -4.77 2.17 19.45
C ILE A 170 -4.97 3.59 20.02
N GLY A 171 -3.87 4.32 20.27
CA GLY A 171 -3.91 5.70 20.77
C GLY A 171 -4.64 6.64 19.81
N ARG A 172 -5.13 7.75 20.35
CA ARG A 172 -5.86 8.76 19.56
C ARG A 172 -5.19 10.12 19.70
N VAL A 173 -5.03 10.77 18.54
CA VAL A 173 -4.57 12.16 18.44
C VAL A 173 -5.69 12.94 17.74
N MET A 174 -6.20 14.01 18.37
CA MET A 174 -7.31 14.81 17.84
C MET A 174 -8.55 13.97 17.46
N GLY A 175 -8.85 12.91 18.24
CA GLY A 175 -9.99 12.01 18.02
C GLY A 175 -9.76 10.91 16.96
N LEU A 176 -8.70 10.97 16.16
CA LEU A 176 -8.35 9.96 15.15
C LEU A 176 -7.30 8.99 15.70
N PRO A 177 -7.39 7.68 15.36
CA PRO A 177 -6.36 6.70 15.69
C PRO A 177 -4.97 7.07 15.15
N ALA A 178 -3.93 6.83 15.94
CA ALA A 178 -2.54 7.12 15.57
C ALA A 178 -2.10 6.49 14.23
N PRO A 179 -2.51 5.28 13.85
CA PRO A 179 -2.19 4.70 12.53
C PRO A 179 -2.63 5.56 11.34
N ILE A 180 -3.75 6.29 11.46
CA ILE A 180 -4.24 7.17 10.37
C ILE A 180 -3.25 8.33 10.17
N TRP A 181 -2.72 8.90 11.24
CA TRP A 181 -1.71 9.96 11.15
C TRP A 181 -0.42 9.47 10.52
N ILE A 182 0.00 8.23 10.84
CA ILE A 182 1.17 7.60 10.23
C ILE A 182 0.93 7.39 8.73
N LEU A 183 -0.26 6.91 8.32
CA LEU A 183 -0.61 6.84 6.90
C LEU A 183 -0.52 8.20 6.21
N ILE A 184 -1.06 9.26 6.82
CA ILE A 184 -1.03 10.61 6.26
C ILE A 184 0.42 11.08 6.08
N LEU A 185 1.27 10.87 7.09
CA LEU A 185 2.69 11.23 7.02
C LEU A 185 3.42 10.47 5.91
N VAL A 186 3.21 9.15 5.80
CA VAL A 186 3.78 8.32 4.74
C VAL A 186 3.25 8.77 3.38
N ALA A 187 1.95 9.04 3.25
CA ALA A 187 1.35 9.52 2.01
C ALA A 187 1.94 10.85 1.55
N ILE A 188 2.10 11.81 2.45
CA ILE A 188 2.73 13.10 2.15
C ILE A 188 4.19 12.90 1.75
N ALA A 189 4.95 12.10 2.51
CA ALA A 189 6.36 11.83 2.22
C ALA A 189 6.54 11.21 0.82
N PHE A 190 5.73 10.18 0.47
CA PHE A 190 5.79 9.56 -0.84
C PHE A 190 5.26 10.46 -1.95
N TYR A 191 4.22 11.25 -1.69
CA TYR A 191 3.74 12.24 -2.64
C TYR A 191 4.83 13.25 -3.01
N VAL A 192 5.50 13.82 -2.01
CA VAL A 192 6.62 14.74 -2.22
C VAL A 192 7.78 14.02 -2.91
N PHE A 193 8.14 12.82 -2.45
CA PHE A 193 9.20 12.01 -3.04
C PHE A 193 8.92 11.73 -4.53
N MET A 194 7.75 11.18 -4.87
CA MET A 194 7.44 10.78 -6.24
C MET A 194 7.22 11.96 -7.18
N HIS A 195 6.54 13.02 -6.74
CA HIS A 195 6.14 14.12 -7.64
C HIS A 195 7.07 15.32 -7.61
N LYS A 196 7.75 15.59 -6.48
CA LYS A 196 8.57 16.79 -6.30
C LYS A 196 10.08 16.53 -6.36
N SER A 197 10.55 15.31 -6.09
CA SER A 197 11.97 15.00 -6.09
C SER A 197 12.49 14.57 -7.46
N ILE A 198 13.78 14.82 -7.72
CA ILE A 198 14.49 14.30 -8.91
C ILE A 198 14.50 12.78 -8.90
N LYS A 199 14.76 12.18 -7.72
CA LYS A 199 14.78 10.71 -7.57
C LYS A 199 13.43 10.08 -7.91
N GLY A 200 12.32 10.71 -7.48
CA GLY A 200 10.97 10.25 -7.83
C GLY A 200 10.71 10.31 -9.34
N ARG A 201 11.03 11.42 -10.01
CA ARG A 201 10.90 11.52 -11.49
C ARG A 201 11.71 10.46 -12.22
N ASN A 202 12.90 10.15 -11.72
CA ASN A 202 13.74 9.11 -12.31
C ASN A 202 13.11 7.71 -12.19
N LEU A 203 12.29 7.43 -11.14
CA LEU A 203 11.56 6.16 -11.05
C LEU A 203 10.57 5.99 -12.21
N TYR A 204 9.83 7.05 -12.56
CA TYR A 204 8.92 7.03 -13.71
C TYR A 204 9.68 6.82 -15.03
N ALA A 205 10.83 7.47 -15.19
CA ALA A 205 11.68 7.29 -16.38
C ALA A 205 12.22 5.86 -16.48
N ILE A 206 12.71 5.29 -15.38
CA ILE A 206 13.26 3.92 -15.32
C ILE A 206 12.18 2.89 -15.62
N GLY A 207 10.99 3.04 -15.02
CA GLY A 207 9.88 2.12 -15.27
C GLY A 207 9.28 2.27 -16.67
N GLY A 208 9.27 3.48 -17.23
CA GLY A 208 8.76 3.73 -18.57
C GLY A 208 9.66 3.15 -19.67
N ASN A 209 10.97 3.37 -19.59
CA ASN A 209 11.94 2.77 -20.50
C ASN A 209 13.32 2.64 -19.84
N PRO A 210 13.67 1.47 -19.30
CA PRO A 210 14.94 1.27 -18.61
C PRO A 210 16.17 1.39 -19.53
N VAL A 211 16.01 1.16 -20.83
CA VAL A 211 17.12 1.29 -21.80
C VAL A 211 17.46 2.77 -21.98
N VAL A 212 16.46 3.61 -22.24
CA VAL A 212 16.65 5.06 -22.39
C VAL A 212 17.15 5.67 -21.09
N ALA A 213 16.62 5.27 -19.94
CA ALA A 213 17.08 5.74 -18.64
C ALA A 213 18.57 5.42 -18.41
N ARG A 214 19.02 4.22 -18.80
CA ARG A 214 20.44 3.84 -18.71
C ARG A 214 21.32 4.68 -19.65
N LEU A 215 20.89 4.89 -20.89
CA LEU A 215 21.61 5.72 -21.87
C LEU A 215 21.70 7.19 -21.42
N SER A 216 20.73 7.66 -20.62
CA SER A 216 20.74 8.98 -19.98
C SER A 216 21.62 9.05 -18.71
N GLY A 217 22.42 8.02 -18.42
CA GLY A 217 23.37 7.99 -17.30
C GLY A 217 22.74 7.63 -15.94
N MET A 218 21.50 7.14 -15.88
CA MET A 218 20.87 6.76 -14.63
C MET A 218 21.43 5.42 -14.12
N ASN A 219 21.77 5.35 -12.82
CA ASN A 219 22.23 4.11 -12.20
C ASN A 219 21.01 3.24 -11.80
N LEU A 220 20.53 2.40 -12.72
CA LEU A 220 19.38 1.53 -12.51
C LEU A 220 19.56 0.58 -11.32
N THR A 221 20.80 0.11 -11.12
CA THR A 221 21.16 -0.79 -10.02
C THR A 221 20.86 -0.14 -8.67
N ALA A 222 21.38 1.07 -8.45
CA ALA A 222 21.17 1.80 -7.20
C ALA A 222 19.69 2.11 -6.97
N TYR A 223 18.97 2.51 -8.02
CA TYR A 223 17.52 2.77 -7.92
C TYR A 223 16.73 1.52 -7.56
N ARG A 224 16.98 0.39 -8.20
CA ARG A 224 16.29 -0.87 -7.90
C ARG A 224 16.55 -1.30 -6.46
N VAL A 225 17.79 -1.40 -6.04
CA VAL A 225 18.14 -1.79 -4.65
C VAL A 225 17.46 -0.86 -3.65
N SER A 226 17.56 0.47 -3.86
CA SER A 226 16.96 1.43 -2.93
C SER A 226 15.44 1.32 -2.85
N MET A 227 14.73 0.98 -3.94
CA MET A 227 13.28 0.79 -3.94
C MET A 227 12.86 -0.44 -3.13
N TYR A 228 13.60 -1.55 -3.24
CA TYR A 228 13.30 -2.73 -2.40
C TYR A 228 13.64 -2.50 -0.93
N ILE A 229 14.73 -1.79 -0.59
CA ILE A 229 15.01 -1.36 0.78
C ILE A 229 13.87 -0.50 1.32
N LEU A 230 13.41 0.47 0.54
CA LEU A 230 12.30 1.34 0.93
C LEU A 230 10.99 0.54 1.10
N SER A 231 10.72 -0.43 0.21
CA SER A 231 9.58 -1.33 0.31
C SER A 231 9.61 -2.12 1.62
N GLY A 232 10.75 -2.75 1.93
CA GLY A 232 10.91 -3.51 3.16
C GLY A 232 10.84 -2.62 4.42
N PHE A 233 11.44 -1.43 4.40
CA PHE A 233 11.35 -0.47 5.50
C PHE A 233 9.89 -0.06 5.78
N VAL A 234 9.14 0.24 4.73
CA VAL A 234 7.70 0.60 4.84
C VAL A 234 6.86 -0.60 5.27
N ALA A 235 7.20 -1.82 4.83
CA ALA A 235 6.60 -3.04 5.37
C ALA A 235 6.90 -3.22 6.87
N GLY A 236 8.08 -2.80 7.32
CA GLY A 236 8.43 -2.68 8.74
C GLY A 236 7.50 -1.73 9.50
N ILE A 237 7.20 -0.55 8.94
CA ILE A 237 6.21 0.38 9.53
C ILE A 237 4.85 -0.30 9.66
N ALA A 238 4.37 -0.95 8.60
CA ALA A 238 3.08 -1.67 8.62
C ALA A 238 3.08 -2.80 9.67
N GLY A 239 4.20 -3.52 9.82
CA GLY A 239 4.39 -4.54 10.86
C GLY A 239 4.29 -3.97 12.27
N ILE A 240 4.95 -2.85 12.53
CA ILE A 240 4.89 -2.15 13.82
C ILE A 240 3.45 -1.71 14.12
N LEU A 241 2.75 -1.12 13.15
CA LEU A 241 1.35 -0.73 13.30
C LEU A 241 0.45 -1.92 13.61
N LEU A 242 0.67 -3.04 12.91
CA LEU A 242 -0.08 -4.28 13.13
C LEU A 242 0.20 -4.85 14.52
N ALA A 243 1.46 -4.96 14.93
CA ALA A 243 1.87 -5.44 16.26
C ALA A 243 1.32 -4.55 17.39
N ALA A 244 1.39 -3.23 17.23
CA ALA A 244 0.85 -2.28 18.21
C ALA A 244 -0.68 -2.35 18.32
N ARG A 245 -1.39 -2.57 17.20
CA ARG A 245 -2.84 -2.71 17.16
C ARG A 245 -3.31 -4.01 17.79
N THR A 246 -2.62 -5.12 17.52
CA THR A 246 -2.99 -6.45 18.03
C THR A 246 -2.45 -6.72 19.44
N GLY A 247 -1.47 -5.94 19.89
CA GLY A 247 -0.75 -6.16 21.15
C GLY A 247 0.14 -7.40 21.08
N SER A 248 0.56 -7.84 19.89
CA SER A 248 1.37 -9.05 19.72
C SER A 248 2.12 -9.10 18.40
N GLY A 249 3.28 -9.77 18.41
CA GLY A 249 3.99 -10.18 17.21
C GLY A 249 3.45 -11.51 16.71
N GLN A 250 3.03 -11.55 15.45
CA GLN A 250 2.38 -12.72 14.85
C GLN A 250 3.01 -13.05 13.50
N PRO A 251 3.48 -14.29 13.26
CA PRO A 251 4.18 -14.64 12.04
C PRO A 251 3.28 -14.61 10.79
N ILE A 252 1.97 -14.83 10.95
CA ILE A 252 1.03 -14.93 9.82
C ILE A 252 -0.29 -14.17 10.04
N SER A 253 -0.82 -14.16 11.25
CA SER A 253 -2.14 -13.57 11.51
C SER A 253 -2.15 -12.06 11.22
N GLY A 254 -3.06 -11.63 10.36
CA GLY A 254 -3.19 -10.23 9.94
C GLY A 254 -2.18 -9.74 8.90
N SER A 255 -1.15 -10.56 8.55
CA SER A 255 -0.18 -10.20 7.50
C SER A 255 -0.38 -10.99 6.21
N GLN A 256 -1.01 -12.17 6.27
CA GLN A 256 -1.27 -13.00 5.10
C GLN A 256 -2.29 -12.36 4.17
N GLY A 257 -1.93 -12.24 2.89
CA GLY A 257 -2.78 -11.66 1.85
C GLY A 257 -2.66 -10.14 1.74
N LEU A 258 -2.00 -9.46 2.69
CA LEU A 258 -1.75 -8.01 2.59
C LEU A 258 -0.94 -7.65 1.35
N GLU A 259 -0.02 -8.53 0.93
CA GLU A 259 0.75 -8.39 -0.30
C GLU A 259 -0.15 -8.25 -1.52
N LEU A 260 -1.13 -9.15 -1.67
CA LEU A 260 -2.06 -9.12 -2.80
C LEU A 260 -3.02 -7.93 -2.73
N GLU A 261 -3.50 -7.58 -1.54
CA GLU A 261 -4.36 -6.42 -1.35
C GLU A 261 -3.62 -5.11 -1.68
N ALA A 262 -2.36 -4.96 -1.25
CA ALA A 262 -1.57 -3.78 -1.53
C ALA A 262 -1.26 -3.60 -3.03
N ILE A 263 -0.92 -4.70 -3.70
CA ILE A 263 -0.71 -4.74 -5.15
C ILE A 263 -2.03 -4.43 -5.88
N THR A 264 -3.14 -5.03 -5.46
CA THR A 264 -4.47 -4.77 -6.02
C THR A 264 -4.84 -3.30 -5.89
N ALA A 265 -4.60 -2.69 -4.72
CA ALA A 265 -4.87 -1.27 -4.48
C ALA A 265 -4.04 -0.38 -5.42
N ALA A 266 -2.77 -0.72 -5.65
CA ALA A 266 -1.90 0.03 -6.55
C ALA A 266 -2.38 -0.07 -8.01
N PHE A 267 -2.72 -1.27 -8.51
CA PHE A 267 -3.23 -1.45 -9.88
C PHE A 267 -4.62 -0.83 -10.05
N LEU A 268 -5.52 -1.02 -9.10
CA LEU A 268 -6.81 -0.35 -9.10
C LEU A 268 -6.65 1.16 -9.11
N GLY A 269 -5.65 1.67 -8.38
CA GLY A 269 -5.25 3.08 -8.35
C GLY A 269 -4.58 3.60 -9.62
N GLY A 270 -4.41 2.76 -10.66
CA GLY A 270 -3.92 3.15 -11.98
C GLY A 270 -2.42 2.98 -12.20
N CYS A 271 -1.75 2.15 -11.40
CA CYS A 271 -0.40 1.71 -11.73
C CYS A 271 -0.40 0.86 -13.00
N ALA A 272 0.58 1.06 -13.86
CA ALA A 272 0.83 0.21 -15.02
C ALA A 272 1.71 -0.98 -14.62
N MET A 273 1.37 -2.19 -15.06
CA MET A 273 2.13 -3.40 -14.75
C MET A 273 3.57 -3.33 -15.29
N GLN A 274 3.78 -2.65 -16.43
CA GLN A 274 5.09 -2.47 -17.05
C GLN A 274 5.92 -1.38 -16.36
N GLY A 275 5.35 -0.61 -15.43
CA GLY A 275 6.00 0.54 -14.77
C GLY A 275 5.71 1.88 -15.44
N GLY A 276 6.34 2.94 -14.96
CA GLY A 276 6.29 4.29 -15.52
C GLY A 276 4.97 5.05 -15.31
N LYS A 277 3.92 4.43 -14.79
CA LYS A 277 2.62 5.07 -14.49
C LYS A 277 2.10 4.62 -13.12
N GLY A 278 1.55 5.56 -12.35
CA GLY A 278 0.97 5.33 -11.03
C GLY A 278 1.01 6.59 -10.17
N THR A 279 0.12 6.72 -9.20
CA THR A 279 0.07 7.87 -8.30
C THR A 279 -0.25 7.45 -6.87
N VAL A 280 0.28 8.19 -5.89
CA VAL A 280 -0.04 7.99 -4.48
C VAL A 280 -1.54 8.18 -4.22
N VAL A 281 -2.16 9.17 -4.85
CA VAL A 281 -3.60 9.46 -4.69
C VAL A 281 -4.44 8.31 -5.24
N GLY A 282 -4.08 7.79 -6.42
CA GLY A 282 -4.75 6.62 -7.00
C GLY A 282 -4.66 5.40 -6.09
N ALA A 283 -3.47 5.10 -5.55
CA ALA A 283 -3.28 4.01 -4.60
C ALA A 283 -4.15 4.16 -3.35
N LEU A 284 -4.25 5.37 -2.78
CA LEU A 284 -5.11 5.64 -1.63
C LEU A 284 -6.60 5.44 -1.94
N LEU A 285 -7.06 5.81 -3.14
CA LEU A 285 -8.43 5.51 -3.60
C LEU A 285 -8.64 4.00 -3.73
N GLY A 286 -7.67 3.27 -4.30
CA GLY A 286 -7.69 1.80 -4.37
C GLY A 286 -7.78 1.16 -2.98
N VAL A 287 -6.97 1.64 -2.03
CA VAL A 287 -7.00 1.18 -0.63
C VAL A 287 -8.35 1.46 0.04
N ALA A 288 -8.93 2.64 -0.20
CA ALA A 288 -10.25 2.98 0.35
C ALA A 288 -11.34 2.02 -0.17
N ILE A 289 -11.32 1.69 -1.46
CA ILE A 289 -12.24 0.73 -2.07
C ILE A 289 -12.10 -0.65 -1.42
N ILE A 290 -10.86 -1.17 -1.30
CA ILE A 290 -10.60 -2.48 -0.68
C ILE A 290 -10.98 -2.48 0.79
N GLY A 291 -10.64 -1.42 1.53
CA GLY A 291 -10.96 -1.30 2.95
C GLY A 291 -12.47 -1.26 3.23
N ILE A 292 -13.24 -0.51 2.41
CA ILE A 292 -14.69 -0.46 2.52
C ILE A 292 -15.31 -1.79 2.12
N LEU A 293 -14.83 -2.43 1.06
CA LEU A 293 -15.29 -3.75 0.62
C LEU A 293 -15.06 -4.80 1.72
N ASN A 294 -13.85 -4.86 2.29
CA ASN A 294 -13.51 -5.78 3.38
C ASN A 294 -14.41 -5.57 4.61
N ASN A 295 -14.54 -4.31 5.05
CA ASN A 295 -15.38 -3.98 6.20
C ASN A 295 -16.86 -4.29 5.92
N GLY A 296 -17.37 -3.91 4.75
CA GLY A 296 -18.75 -4.17 4.36
C GLY A 296 -19.08 -5.67 4.32
N MET A 297 -18.18 -6.49 3.78
CA MET A 297 -18.35 -7.96 3.77
C MET A 297 -18.36 -8.54 5.20
N ILE A 298 -17.52 -8.02 6.11
CA ILE A 298 -17.50 -8.43 7.51
C ILE A 298 -18.82 -8.05 8.21
N LEU A 299 -19.29 -6.82 8.03
CA LEU A 299 -20.54 -6.34 8.65
C LEU A 299 -21.79 -7.05 8.14
N THR A 300 -21.76 -7.50 6.90
CA THR A 300 -22.83 -8.30 6.30
C THR A 300 -22.68 -9.80 6.54
N SER A 301 -21.72 -10.20 7.41
CA SER A 301 -21.44 -11.58 7.77
C SER A 301 -21.16 -12.50 6.58
N VAL A 302 -20.53 -11.98 5.53
CA VAL A 302 -20.08 -12.79 4.38
C VAL A 302 -18.99 -13.74 4.87
N PRO A 303 -19.12 -15.08 4.67
CA PRO A 303 -18.12 -16.04 5.10
C PRO A 303 -16.73 -15.74 4.49
N THR A 304 -15.66 -16.02 5.23
CA THR A 304 -14.27 -15.70 4.86
C THR A 304 -13.88 -16.27 3.49
N PHE A 305 -14.38 -17.45 3.12
CA PHE A 305 -14.09 -18.04 1.81
C PHE A 305 -14.63 -17.22 0.64
N TYR A 306 -15.83 -16.64 0.77
CA TYR A 306 -16.37 -15.73 -0.24
C TYR A 306 -15.62 -14.40 -0.28
N GLN A 307 -15.12 -13.91 0.87
CA GLN A 307 -14.24 -12.73 0.90
C GLN A 307 -12.94 -13.00 0.12
N MET A 308 -12.35 -14.21 0.23
CA MET A 308 -11.16 -14.58 -0.55
C MET A 308 -11.46 -14.62 -2.05
N LEU A 309 -12.61 -15.18 -2.47
CA LEU A 309 -13.03 -15.15 -3.87
C LEU A 309 -13.19 -13.72 -4.38
N ALA A 310 -13.87 -12.86 -3.63
CA ALA A 310 -14.07 -11.45 -4.00
C ALA A 310 -12.74 -10.71 -4.18
N LYS A 311 -11.79 -10.90 -3.27
CA LYS A 311 -10.44 -10.29 -3.32
C LYS A 311 -9.64 -10.77 -4.53
N GLY A 312 -9.62 -12.08 -4.78
CA GLY A 312 -8.93 -12.66 -5.94
C GLY A 312 -9.53 -12.17 -7.27
N THR A 313 -10.87 -12.13 -7.36
CA THR A 313 -11.57 -11.59 -8.54
C THR A 313 -11.25 -10.11 -8.73
N LEU A 314 -11.24 -9.31 -7.65
CA LEU A 314 -10.90 -7.89 -7.71
C LEU A 314 -9.46 -7.66 -8.21
N LEU A 315 -8.51 -8.50 -7.76
CA LEU A 315 -7.11 -8.43 -8.25
C LEU A 315 -7.06 -8.66 -9.75
N ILE A 316 -7.69 -9.74 -10.24
CA ILE A 316 -7.70 -10.06 -11.68
C ILE A 316 -8.33 -8.92 -12.48
N LEU A 317 -9.47 -8.41 -12.03
CA LEU A 317 -10.15 -7.28 -12.68
C LEU A 317 -9.31 -6.00 -12.66
N ALA A 318 -8.62 -5.70 -11.54
CA ALA A 318 -7.76 -4.53 -11.44
C ALA A 318 -6.60 -4.59 -12.44
N VAL A 319 -5.92 -5.75 -12.51
CA VAL A 319 -4.81 -5.97 -13.46
C VAL A 319 -5.32 -5.95 -14.91
N PHE A 320 -6.43 -6.62 -15.19
CA PHE A 320 -7.04 -6.61 -16.52
C PHE A 320 -7.39 -5.19 -17.00
N LEU A 321 -8.02 -4.40 -16.14
CA LEU A 321 -8.37 -3.01 -16.45
C LEU A 321 -7.12 -2.13 -16.63
N ALA A 322 -6.08 -2.34 -15.83
CA ALA A 322 -4.82 -1.64 -15.98
C ALA A 322 -4.17 -1.92 -17.34
N GLU A 323 -4.12 -3.19 -17.76
CA GLU A 323 -3.53 -3.62 -19.03
C GLU A 323 -4.37 -3.18 -20.24
N TYR A 324 -5.71 -3.34 -20.16
CA TYR A 324 -6.62 -2.93 -21.23
C TYR A 324 -6.53 -1.44 -21.59
N ARG A 325 -6.29 -0.60 -20.57
CA ARG A 325 -6.11 0.86 -20.79
C ARG A 325 -4.80 1.20 -21.48
N LEU A 326 -3.74 0.45 -21.18
CA LEU A 326 -2.44 0.65 -21.82
C LEU A 326 -2.46 0.33 -23.31
N ASN A 327 -3.20 -0.70 -23.71
CA ASN A 327 -3.33 -1.11 -25.10
C ASN A 327 -4.21 -0.18 -25.94
N LYS A 328 -4.93 0.77 -25.32
CA LYS A 328 -5.75 1.79 -26.00
C LYS A 328 -5.14 3.20 -26.04
N SER A 329 -4.07 3.44 -25.29
CA SER A 329 -3.34 4.72 -25.23
C SER A 329 -2.05 4.68 -26.03
#